data_610eccbd532d978048800b63a01e11cc
#
_entry.id   610eccbd532d978048800b63a01e11cc
#
_cell.length_a   1.000
_cell.length_b   1.000
_cell.length_c   1.000
_cell.angle_alpha   90.00
_cell.angle_beta   90.00
_cell.angle_gamma   90.00
#
_symmetry.space_group_name_H-M   'P 1'
#
loop_
_entity.id
_entity.type
_entity.pdbx_description
1 polymer ?
#
loop_
_entity_poly.entity_id
_entity_poly.type
_entity_poly.pdbx_seq_one_letter_code
_entity_poly.pdbx_strand_id
1 'polypeptide(L)'
;MLGSHNLRNYDPTLLLYTFGAMFSAFASAYRYTVWLQRPPTRVYWRRGWQLAFRRPEVRRTLLTLAGALGGNFVAQNFIRRRGWSRWVAHLCMSWGTLLAGAVALPLVFGWIHFESEANAPQVYQVLVFGVRIGAFHTESSWLRYMFFNLLNLSAVLVIIGVGLTLHRRLKEAGVIAVQQFGNDLVPLLLLLAVSATGLMLTVSMHALHGEGYVVISLIHAVTVIAMLLYVPFGKLFHIFQRPLHLGVTLYKQANAAAPPAVCSLCGEGFAGAMHVEDLKGVLAEVGLDWRLRGPVAHYMHVCPRCRRRQVGIWHGQAMMGQAKSTGD
;
A
#
# COMPACT_ATOMS: atom_id res chain seq x y z
N MET A 1 9.44 6.49 -28.25
CA MET A 1 8.32 7.44 -28.14
C MET A 1 7.28 6.83 -27.23
N LEU A 2 7.14 7.38 -26.03
CA LEU A 2 6.06 7.01 -25.11
C LEU A 2 4.95 8.04 -25.32
N GLY A 3 3.85 7.66 -25.91
CA GLY A 3 2.69 8.52 -26.05
C GLY A 3 1.78 8.10 -27.19
N SER A 4 0.50 8.13 -26.92
CA SER A 4 -0.55 7.74 -27.86
C SER A 4 -0.81 8.79 -28.97
N HIS A 5 -0.02 9.86 -29.07
CA HIS A 5 -0.30 10.99 -29.99
C HIS A 5 -1.79 11.39 -30.00
N ASN A 6 -2.37 11.66 -28.83
CA ASN A 6 -3.80 11.92 -28.64
C ASN A 6 -4.73 10.80 -29.15
N LEU A 7 -4.30 9.52 -28.99
CA LEU A 7 -5.04 8.33 -29.43
C LEU A 7 -5.23 8.22 -30.96
N ARG A 8 -4.51 9.00 -31.75
CA ARG A 8 -4.63 8.94 -33.22
C ARG A 8 -4.01 7.68 -33.84
N ASN A 9 -2.99 7.09 -33.16
CA ASN A 9 -2.33 5.86 -33.60
C ASN A 9 -2.49 4.80 -32.49
N TYR A 10 -3.59 4.09 -32.51
CA TYR A 10 -3.81 2.92 -31.66
C TYR A 10 -3.02 1.73 -32.18
N ASP A 11 -1.90 1.39 -31.54
CA ASP A 11 -1.26 0.12 -31.78
C ASP A 11 -1.84 -0.98 -30.87
N PRO A 12 -1.71 -2.26 -31.23
CA PRO A 12 -2.22 -3.38 -30.42
C PRO A 12 -1.64 -3.42 -29.02
N THR A 13 -0.41 -2.97 -28.83
CA THR A 13 0.28 -2.93 -27.53
C THR A 13 -0.39 -1.91 -26.60
N LEU A 14 -0.70 -0.71 -27.12
CA LEU A 14 -1.39 0.31 -26.37
C LEU A 14 -2.81 -0.13 -25.96
N LEU A 15 -3.51 -0.87 -26.84
CA LEU A 15 -4.81 -1.46 -26.53
C LEU A 15 -4.71 -2.44 -25.36
N LEU A 16 -3.73 -3.33 -25.38
CA LEU A 16 -3.51 -4.30 -24.30
C LEU A 16 -3.13 -3.62 -22.97
N TYR A 17 -2.30 -2.57 -23.00
CA TYR A 17 -2.02 -1.77 -21.81
C TYR A 17 -3.27 -1.10 -21.24
N THR A 18 -4.09 -0.51 -22.11
CA THR A 18 -5.33 0.15 -21.69
C THR A 18 -6.28 -0.86 -21.05
N PHE A 19 -6.47 -2.01 -21.68
CA PHE A 19 -7.31 -3.08 -21.12
C PHE A 19 -6.75 -3.59 -19.79
N GLY A 20 -5.45 -3.86 -19.70
CA GLY A 20 -4.79 -4.27 -18.45
C GLY A 20 -4.93 -3.24 -17.33
N ALA A 21 -4.81 -1.95 -17.64
CA ALA A 21 -4.98 -0.87 -16.67
C ALA A 21 -6.44 -0.74 -16.20
N MET A 22 -7.39 -0.81 -17.12
CA MET A 22 -8.83 -0.77 -16.79
C MET A 22 -9.23 -1.97 -15.92
N PHE A 23 -8.78 -3.18 -16.31
CA PHE A 23 -8.99 -4.38 -15.51
C PHE A 23 -8.39 -4.24 -14.11
N SER A 24 -7.13 -3.79 -14.00
CA SER A 24 -6.44 -3.58 -12.72
C SER A 24 -7.16 -2.56 -11.85
N ALA A 25 -7.63 -1.46 -12.43
CA ALA A 25 -8.39 -0.43 -11.72
C ALA A 25 -9.72 -0.97 -11.19
N PHE A 26 -10.50 -1.64 -12.07
CA PHE A 26 -11.79 -2.24 -11.68
C PHE A 26 -11.62 -3.32 -10.61
N ALA A 27 -10.73 -4.28 -10.83
CA ALA A 27 -10.50 -5.38 -9.89
C ALA A 27 -9.94 -4.87 -8.53
N SER A 28 -9.09 -3.84 -8.55
CA SER A 28 -8.61 -3.19 -7.32
C SER A 28 -9.73 -2.45 -6.58
N ALA A 29 -10.58 -1.72 -7.30
CA ALA A 29 -11.73 -1.03 -6.72
C ALA A 29 -12.75 -2.02 -6.12
N TYR A 30 -13.06 -3.09 -6.84
CA TYR A 30 -13.92 -4.16 -6.37
C TYR A 30 -13.36 -4.81 -5.09
N ARG A 31 -12.10 -5.24 -5.13
CA ARG A 31 -11.44 -5.85 -3.96
C ARG A 31 -11.37 -4.89 -2.77
N TYR A 32 -11.12 -3.60 -3.01
CA TYR A 32 -11.09 -2.57 -1.98
C TYR A 32 -12.46 -2.40 -1.34
N THR A 33 -13.53 -2.37 -2.13
CA THR A 33 -14.91 -2.28 -1.64
C THR A 33 -15.28 -3.48 -0.77
N VAL A 34 -14.99 -4.70 -1.23
CA VAL A 34 -15.20 -5.93 -0.46
C VAL A 34 -14.39 -5.92 0.86
N TRP A 35 -13.15 -5.43 0.80
CA TRP A 35 -12.31 -5.32 2.00
C TRP A 35 -12.85 -4.28 3.00
N LEU A 36 -13.40 -3.15 2.53
CA LEU A 36 -14.02 -2.14 3.38
C LEU A 36 -15.30 -2.63 4.05
N GLN A 37 -16.01 -3.60 3.47
CA GLN A 37 -17.23 -4.16 4.05
C GLN A 37 -16.96 -5.09 5.24
N ARG A 38 -15.73 -5.56 5.44
CA ARG A 38 -15.38 -6.36 6.62
C ARG A 38 -15.64 -5.56 7.89
N PRO A 39 -16.35 -6.12 8.90
CA PRO A 39 -16.79 -5.35 10.06
C PRO A 39 -15.70 -4.52 10.75
N PRO A 40 -14.49 -5.06 11.05
CA PRO A 40 -13.43 -4.27 11.66
C PRO A 40 -12.95 -3.11 10.77
N THR A 41 -12.80 -3.35 9.46
CA THR A 41 -12.33 -2.34 8.51
C THR A 41 -13.35 -1.23 8.34
N ARG A 42 -14.64 -1.60 8.27
CA ARG A 42 -15.76 -0.66 8.14
C ARG A 42 -15.84 0.30 9.33
N VAL A 43 -15.62 -0.18 10.55
CA VAL A 43 -15.60 0.67 11.75
C VAL A 43 -14.47 1.70 11.64
N TYR A 44 -13.23 1.29 11.32
CA TYR A 44 -12.11 2.22 11.15
C TYR A 44 -12.36 3.22 10.01
N TRP A 45 -12.96 2.79 8.90
CA TRP A 45 -13.32 3.68 7.79
C TRP A 45 -14.33 4.74 8.22
N ARG A 46 -15.46 4.32 8.80
CA ARG A 46 -16.52 5.24 9.27
C ARG A 46 -16.02 6.22 10.33
N ARG A 47 -15.33 5.70 11.34
CA ARG A 47 -14.76 6.54 12.41
C ARG A 47 -13.69 7.49 11.89
N GLY A 48 -12.83 7.02 10.99
CA GLY A 48 -11.81 7.85 10.35
C GLY A 48 -12.41 9.07 9.66
N TRP A 49 -13.45 8.88 8.85
CA TRP A 49 -14.18 9.98 8.21
C TRP A 49 -14.87 10.89 9.21
N GLN A 50 -15.61 10.35 10.17
CA GLN A 50 -16.29 11.13 11.21
C GLN A 50 -15.31 12.04 11.96
N LEU A 51 -14.14 11.52 12.31
CA LEU A 51 -13.11 12.26 13.04
C LEU A 51 -12.38 13.28 12.13
N ALA A 52 -12.16 12.96 10.86
CA ALA A 52 -11.51 13.84 9.91
C ALA A 52 -12.32 15.13 9.65
N PHE A 53 -13.64 15.03 9.62
CA PHE A 53 -14.55 16.16 9.36
C PHE A 53 -15.19 16.76 10.61
N ARG A 54 -14.79 16.32 11.80
CA ARG A 54 -15.31 16.90 13.05
C ARG A 54 -14.82 18.32 13.23
N ARG A 55 -15.74 19.29 13.16
CA ARG A 55 -15.51 20.68 13.60
C ARG A 55 -15.50 20.70 15.13
N PRO A 56 -14.70 21.43 15.83
CA PRO A 56 -13.81 22.57 15.54
C PRO A 56 -12.31 22.23 15.41
N GLU A 57 -11.91 20.97 15.38
CA GLU A 57 -10.50 20.55 15.46
C GLU A 57 -9.84 20.35 14.08
N VAL A 58 -10.33 20.98 13.03
CA VAL A 58 -9.82 20.79 11.65
C VAL A 58 -8.31 21.01 11.54
N ARG A 59 -7.79 22.08 12.14
CA ARG A 59 -6.34 22.38 12.11
C ARG A 59 -5.52 21.26 12.76
N ARG A 60 -5.93 20.79 13.92
CA ARG A 60 -5.27 19.69 14.65
C ARG A 60 -5.31 18.39 13.84
N THR A 61 -6.46 18.11 13.25
CA THR A 61 -6.66 16.96 12.39
C THR A 61 -5.76 17.01 11.17
N LEU A 62 -5.67 18.15 10.48
CA LEU A 62 -4.77 18.33 9.33
C LEU A 62 -3.30 18.15 9.69
N LEU A 63 -2.85 18.71 10.81
CA LEU A 63 -1.48 18.54 11.29
C LEU A 63 -1.17 17.07 11.62
N THR A 64 -2.12 16.37 12.25
CA THR A 64 -2.01 14.93 12.53
C THR A 64 -1.91 14.10 11.25
N LEU A 65 -2.78 14.38 10.28
CA LEU A 65 -2.78 13.70 8.98
C LEU A 65 -1.50 13.99 8.21
N ALA A 66 -1.02 15.25 8.20
CA ALA A 66 0.25 15.62 7.57
C ALA A 66 1.45 14.90 8.23
N GLY A 67 1.50 14.86 9.56
CA GLY A 67 2.52 14.11 10.30
C GLY A 67 2.45 12.60 10.04
N ALA A 68 1.25 12.03 10.00
CA ALA A 68 1.05 10.63 9.69
C ALA A 68 1.41 10.30 8.23
N LEU A 69 1.09 11.19 7.28
CA LEU A 69 1.49 11.09 5.89
C LEU A 69 3.01 11.13 5.76
N GLY A 70 3.66 12.14 6.33
CA GLY A 70 5.13 12.26 6.31
C GLY A 70 5.82 11.06 6.98
N GLY A 71 5.38 10.65 8.16
CA GLY A 71 6.00 9.55 8.91
C GLY A 71 5.72 8.15 8.34
N ASN A 72 4.50 7.90 7.87
CA ASN A 72 4.09 6.54 7.46
C ASN A 72 4.19 6.30 5.95
N PHE A 73 4.01 7.33 5.12
CA PHE A 73 4.10 7.19 3.67
C PHE A 73 5.46 7.63 3.14
N VAL A 74 5.90 8.85 3.48
CA VAL A 74 7.17 9.39 2.97
C VAL A 74 8.35 8.67 3.61
N ALA A 75 8.48 8.75 4.93
CA ALA A 75 9.61 8.19 5.67
C ALA A 75 9.45 6.71 6.04
N GLN A 76 8.23 6.16 5.99
CA GLN A 76 7.93 4.75 6.29
C GLN A 76 8.52 4.26 7.63
N ASN A 77 8.42 5.09 8.67
CA ASN A 77 9.03 4.87 9.99
C ASN A 77 8.63 3.55 10.66
N PHE A 78 7.45 3.01 10.34
CA PHE A 78 6.99 1.72 10.85
C PHE A 78 7.84 0.54 10.34
N ILE A 79 8.46 0.65 9.14
CA ILE A 79 9.39 -0.35 8.61
C ILE A 79 10.78 -0.14 9.22
N ARG A 80 11.21 1.11 9.40
CA ARG A 80 12.48 1.45 10.04
C ARG A 80 12.63 0.78 11.41
N ARG A 81 11.55 0.72 12.20
CA ARG A 81 11.52 0.02 13.49
C ARG A 81 11.74 -1.49 13.40
N ARG A 82 11.58 -2.10 12.22
CA ARG A 82 11.79 -3.53 11.97
C ARG A 82 13.19 -3.87 11.47
N GLY A 83 14.03 -2.86 11.18
CA GLY A 83 15.40 -3.00 10.74
C GLY A 83 15.75 -2.06 9.59
N TRP A 84 16.99 -1.57 9.60
CA TRP A 84 17.48 -0.59 8.63
C TRP A 84 17.48 -1.12 7.18
N SER A 85 18.01 -2.32 6.97
CA SER A 85 18.08 -2.92 5.61
C SER A 85 16.69 -3.14 5.00
N ARG A 86 15.70 -3.55 5.82
CA ARG A 86 14.30 -3.70 5.41
C ARG A 86 13.70 -2.36 5.02
N TRP A 87 14.03 -1.32 5.76
CA TRP A 87 13.53 0.03 5.52
C TRP A 87 14.11 0.61 4.22
N VAL A 88 15.42 0.56 4.02
CA VAL A 88 16.06 1.03 2.79
C VAL A 88 15.54 0.28 1.57
N ALA A 89 15.50 -1.05 1.62
CA ALA A 89 14.97 -1.86 0.53
C ALA A 89 13.53 -1.47 0.16
N HIS A 90 12.68 -1.27 1.17
CA HIS A 90 11.28 -0.89 0.93
C HIS A 90 11.14 0.56 0.44
N LEU A 91 11.94 1.50 0.94
CA LEU A 91 11.97 2.87 0.43
C LEU A 91 12.34 2.90 -1.05
N CYS A 92 13.41 2.21 -1.44
CA CYS A 92 13.84 2.12 -2.84
C CYS A 92 12.72 1.54 -3.73
N MET A 93 12.12 0.41 -3.33
CA MET A 93 11.02 -0.18 -4.10
C MET A 93 9.80 0.75 -4.18
N SER A 94 9.35 1.31 -3.05
CA SER A 94 8.12 2.08 -3.02
C SER A 94 8.26 3.42 -3.74
N TRP A 95 9.33 4.17 -3.50
CA TRP A 95 9.56 5.44 -4.20
C TRP A 95 9.87 5.23 -5.67
N GLY A 96 10.68 4.21 -6.02
CA GLY A 96 10.91 3.86 -7.42
C GLY A 96 9.60 3.51 -8.14
N THR A 97 8.77 2.64 -7.56
CA THR A 97 7.48 2.26 -8.19
C THR A 97 6.51 3.44 -8.28
N LEU A 98 6.39 4.26 -7.23
CA LEU A 98 5.52 5.44 -7.25
C LEU A 98 5.97 6.47 -8.29
N LEU A 99 7.28 6.70 -8.38
CA LEU A 99 7.87 7.61 -9.35
C LEU A 99 7.65 7.11 -10.78
N ALA A 100 7.89 5.82 -11.03
CA ALA A 100 7.63 5.20 -12.33
C ALA A 100 6.16 5.33 -12.72
N GLY A 101 5.23 5.04 -11.81
CA GLY A 101 3.79 5.17 -12.06
C GLY A 101 3.37 6.63 -12.31
N ALA A 102 3.89 7.57 -11.53
CA ALA A 102 3.59 8.99 -11.67
C ALA A 102 4.05 9.58 -13.01
N VAL A 103 5.12 9.04 -13.59
CA VAL A 103 5.62 9.44 -14.91
C VAL A 103 4.95 8.66 -16.03
N ALA A 104 4.91 7.32 -15.91
CA ALA A 104 4.46 6.47 -17.00
C ALA A 104 2.95 6.59 -17.28
N LEU A 105 2.09 6.63 -16.26
CA LEU A 105 0.64 6.67 -16.48
C LEU A 105 0.18 7.91 -17.25
N PRO A 106 0.56 9.15 -16.88
CA PRO A 106 0.18 10.33 -17.65
C PRO A 106 0.71 10.33 -19.07
N LEU A 107 1.93 9.82 -19.29
CA LEU A 107 2.56 9.75 -20.61
C LEU A 107 1.92 8.70 -21.52
N VAL A 108 1.64 7.50 -20.99
CA VAL A 108 1.02 6.40 -21.75
C VAL A 108 -0.39 6.77 -22.21
N PHE A 109 -1.19 7.38 -21.34
CA PHE A 109 -2.55 7.82 -21.68
C PHE A 109 -2.61 9.16 -22.41
N GLY A 110 -1.47 9.82 -22.65
CA GLY A 110 -1.42 11.11 -23.34
C GLY A 110 -2.01 12.27 -22.53
N TRP A 111 -2.23 12.08 -21.20
CA TRP A 111 -2.70 13.18 -20.33
C TRP A 111 -1.67 14.30 -20.23
N ILE A 112 -0.40 13.96 -20.25
CA ILE A 112 0.73 14.86 -20.36
C ILE A 112 1.58 14.39 -21.55
N HIS A 113 1.87 15.30 -22.48
CA HIS A 113 2.82 15.03 -23.55
C HIS A 113 3.65 16.27 -23.86
N PHE A 114 4.78 16.05 -24.51
CA PHE A 114 5.74 17.06 -24.84
C PHE A 114 5.84 17.17 -26.35
N GLU A 115 5.71 18.38 -26.89
CA GLU A 115 5.90 18.67 -28.31
C GLU A 115 7.10 19.61 -28.46
N SER A 116 8.00 19.29 -29.40
CA SER A 116 9.08 20.21 -29.77
C SER A 116 8.57 21.26 -30.76
N GLU A 117 8.96 22.51 -30.60
CA GLU A 117 8.61 23.54 -31.54
C GLU A 117 9.45 23.40 -32.84
N ALA A 118 8.79 23.43 -33.99
CA ALA A 118 9.46 23.17 -35.29
C ALA A 118 10.61 24.17 -35.58
N ASN A 119 10.50 25.41 -35.09
CA ASN A 119 11.48 26.46 -35.28
C ASN A 119 12.46 26.61 -34.10
N ALA A 120 12.26 25.90 -33.00
CA ALA A 120 13.09 25.94 -31.81
C ALA A 120 13.16 24.56 -31.16
N PRO A 121 13.94 23.61 -31.68
CA PRO A 121 13.99 22.22 -31.20
C PRO A 121 14.47 22.08 -29.73
N GLN A 122 14.96 23.15 -29.13
CA GLN A 122 15.36 23.25 -27.75
C GLN A 122 14.20 23.64 -26.80
N VAL A 123 13.04 24.03 -27.37
CA VAL A 123 11.84 24.41 -26.62
C VAL A 123 10.85 23.26 -26.66
N TYR A 124 10.53 22.71 -25.48
CA TYR A 124 9.48 21.71 -25.34
C TYR A 124 8.23 22.39 -24.77
N GLN A 125 7.13 22.24 -25.47
CA GLN A 125 5.81 22.65 -25.03
C GLN A 125 5.21 21.52 -24.20
N VAL A 126 4.66 21.86 -23.03
CA VAL A 126 3.97 20.91 -22.16
C VAL A 126 2.48 21.03 -22.42
N LEU A 127 1.89 19.94 -22.88
CA LEU A 127 0.45 19.84 -23.08
C LEU A 127 -0.14 18.91 -22.00
N VAL A 128 -1.19 19.38 -21.34
CA VAL A 128 -1.96 18.61 -20.37
C VAL A 128 -3.40 18.53 -20.85
N PHE A 129 -3.90 17.33 -21.06
CA PHE A 129 -5.20 17.05 -21.70
C PHE A 129 -5.41 17.83 -23.03
N GLY A 130 -4.33 17.98 -23.81
CA GLY A 130 -4.37 18.68 -25.08
C GLY A 130 -4.30 20.21 -24.96
N VAL A 131 -4.29 20.75 -23.75
CA VAL A 131 -4.15 22.20 -23.50
C VAL A 131 -2.68 22.54 -23.23
N ARG A 132 -2.13 23.49 -23.96
CA ARG A 132 -0.77 24.02 -23.73
C ARG A 132 -0.74 24.81 -22.41
N ILE A 133 -0.01 24.31 -21.40
CA ILE A 133 0.10 24.95 -20.09
C ILE A 133 1.42 25.68 -19.89
N GLY A 134 2.43 25.40 -20.71
CA GLY A 134 3.73 26.05 -20.61
C GLY A 134 4.73 25.56 -21.63
N ALA A 135 5.86 26.22 -21.70
CA ALA A 135 7.02 25.79 -22.45
C ALA A 135 8.26 25.91 -21.57
N PHE A 136 9.21 25.00 -21.71
CA PHE A 136 10.48 25.08 -21.03
C PHE A 136 11.65 24.96 -22.01
N HIS A 137 12.66 25.75 -21.76
CA HIS A 137 13.89 25.73 -22.53
C HIS A 137 14.82 24.67 -21.95
N THR A 138 15.40 23.85 -22.80
CA THR A 138 16.33 22.77 -22.39
C THR A 138 17.80 23.26 -22.32
N GLU A 139 18.02 24.53 -22.12
CA GLU A 139 19.39 25.09 -21.97
C GLU A 139 20.07 24.54 -20.70
N SER A 140 19.31 24.28 -19.64
CA SER A 140 19.84 23.62 -18.46
C SER A 140 19.97 22.11 -18.70
N SER A 141 21.16 21.67 -19.08
CA SER A 141 21.45 20.26 -19.38
C SER A 141 21.14 19.31 -18.22
N TRP A 142 21.24 19.79 -16.94
CA TRP A 142 20.95 19.00 -15.76
C TRP A 142 19.45 18.70 -15.57
N LEU A 143 18.59 19.72 -15.67
CA LEU A 143 17.13 19.54 -15.56
C LEU A 143 16.59 18.64 -16.67
N ARG A 144 17.05 18.85 -17.91
CA ARG A 144 16.72 17.99 -19.05
C ARG A 144 17.10 16.55 -18.76
N TYR A 145 18.33 16.31 -18.31
CA TYR A 145 18.82 14.98 -18.00
C TYR A 145 17.97 14.31 -16.93
N MET A 146 17.64 15.02 -15.85
CA MET A 146 16.80 14.50 -14.76
C MET A 146 15.39 14.13 -15.27
N PHE A 147 14.74 15.00 -16.01
CA PHE A 147 13.37 14.75 -16.50
C PHE A 147 13.30 13.55 -17.45
N PHE A 148 14.22 13.47 -18.42
CA PHE A 148 14.20 12.38 -19.39
C PHE A 148 14.76 11.05 -18.85
N ASN A 149 15.50 11.07 -17.72
CA ASN A 149 16.01 9.88 -17.08
C ASN A 149 15.25 9.48 -15.80
N LEU A 150 14.13 10.13 -15.49
CA LEU A 150 13.37 9.88 -14.28
C LEU A 150 12.87 8.42 -14.19
N LEU A 151 12.47 7.83 -15.31
CA LEU A 151 12.09 6.41 -15.40
C LEU A 151 13.29 5.49 -15.19
N ASN A 152 14.47 5.85 -15.73
CA ASN A 152 15.69 5.08 -15.51
C ASN A 152 16.12 5.13 -14.03
N LEU A 153 16.06 6.30 -13.41
CA LEU A 153 16.33 6.44 -11.97
C LEU A 153 15.35 5.61 -11.13
N SER A 154 14.07 5.66 -11.46
CA SER A 154 13.06 4.86 -10.77
C SER A 154 13.31 3.35 -10.91
N ALA A 155 13.69 2.88 -12.11
CA ALA A 155 14.02 1.49 -12.36
C ALA A 155 15.24 1.03 -11.56
N VAL A 156 16.30 1.84 -11.50
CA VAL A 156 17.50 1.56 -10.68
C VAL A 156 17.14 1.46 -9.20
N LEU A 157 16.31 2.38 -8.68
CA LEU A 157 15.83 2.31 -7.28
C LEU A 157 15.07 1.02 -7.01
N VAL A 158 14.15 0.64 -7.90
CA VAL A 158 13.39 -0.62 -7.76
C VAL A 158 14.33 -1.82 -7.78
N ILE A 159 15.28 -1.90 -8.70
CA ILE A 159 16.23 -3.03 -8.80
C ILE A 159 17.06 -3.15 -7.53
N ILE A 160 17.60 -2.04 -7.00
CA ILE A 160 18.33 -2.04 -5.72
C ILE A 160 17.42 -2.55 -4.59
N GLY A 161 16.22 -2.03 -4.47
CA GLY A 161 15.28 -2.44 -3.44
C GLY A 161 14.87 -3.91 -3.52
N VAL A 162 14.60 -4.41 -4.72
CA VAL A 162 14.29 -5.82 -4.98
C VAL A 162 15.50 -6.69 -4.68
N GLY A 163 16.70 -6.31 -5.15
CA GLY A 163 17.96 -7.04 -4.90
C GLY A 163 18.24 -7.22 -3.41
N LEU A 164 18.15 -6.14 -2.62
CA LEU A 164 18.29 -6.19 -1.16
C LEU A 164 17.24 -7.10 -0.51
N THR A 165 16.01 -7.05 -1.00
CA THR A 165 14.91 -7.89 -0.46
C THR A 165 15.10 -9.36 -0.80
N LEU A 166 15.46 -9.70 -2.03
CA LEU A 166 15.75 -11.08 -2.47
C LEU A 166 16.95 -11.65 -1.73
N HIS A 167 18.07 -10.89 -1.65
CA HIS A 167 19.24 -11.32 -0.92
C HIS A 167 18.92 -11.70 0.53
N ARG A 168 18.15 -10.89 1.23
CA ARG A 168 17.71 -11.19 2.59
C ARG A 168 16.83 -12.43 2.64
N ARG A 169 15.85 -12.56 1.71
CA ARG A 169 14.92 -13.69 1.67
C ARG A 169 15.61 -15.03 1.38
N LEU A 170 16.70 -15.01 0.64
CA LEU A 170 17.49 -16.22 0.36
C LEU A 170 18.43 -16.61 1.50
N LYS A 171 18.79 -15.67 2.39
CA LYS A 171 19.71 -15.93 3.51
C LYS A 171 19.03 -16.19 4.86
N GLU A 172 17.87 -15.59 5.12
CA GLU A 172 17.17 -15.76 6.41
C GLU A 172 16.36 -17.06 6.43
N ALA A 173 16.82 -18.09 7.11
CA ALA A 173 16.14 -19.41 7.20
C ALA A 173 14.69 -19.32 7.68
N GLY A 174 14.40 -18.46 8.67
CA GLY A 174 13.03 -18.24 9.16
C GLY A 174 12.11 -17.60 8.13
N VAL A 175 12.63 -16.85 7.16
CA VAL A 175 11.85 -16.28 6.04
C VAL A 175 11.62 -17.35 4.98
N ILE A 176 12.63 -18.16 4.67
CA ILE A 176 12.54 -19.25 3.69
C ILE A 176 11.44 -20.24 4.09
N ALA A 177 11.35 -20.59 5.38
CA ALA A 177 10.40 -21.57 5.89
C ALA A 177 8.91 -21.17 5.72
N VAL A 178 8.61 -19.87 5.68
CA VAL A 178 7.21 -19.36 5.64
C VAL A 178 6.86 -18.60 4.36
N GLN A 179 7.82 -18.42 3.44
CA GLN A 179 7.56 -17.68 2.21
C GLN A 179 6.72 -18.48 1.21
N GLN A 180 5.80 -17.78 0.58
CA GLN A 180 4.94 -18.31 -0.48
C GLN A 180 5.42 -17.75 -1.83
N PHE A 181 5.69 -18.63 -2.80
CA PHE A 181 6.18 -18.23 -4.11
C PHE A 181 5.26 -17.16 -4.75
N GLY A 182 3.97 -17.47 -4.89
CA GLY A 182 3.01 -16.58 -5.55
C GLY A 182 2.82 -15.23 -4.87
N ASN A 183 2.85 -15.20 -3.53
CA ASN A 183 2.59 -13.98 -2.78
C ASN A 183 3.86 -13.17 -2.44
N ASP A 184 5.00 -13.83 -2.30
CA ASP A 184 6.22 -13.19 -1.81
C ASP A 184 7.28 -12.97 -2.89
N LEU A 185 7.45 -13.93 -3.80
CA LEU A 185 8.48 -13.86 -4.84
C LEU A 185 7.95 -13.28 -6.15
N VAL A 186 6.78 -13.71 -6.61
CA VAL A 186 6.19 -13.23 -7.88
C VAL A 186 6.13 -11.70 -7.97
N PRO A 187 5.66 -10.94 -6.96
CA PRO A 187 5.65 -9.47 -7.07
C PRO A 187 7.05 -8.86 -7.15
N LEU A 188 8.04 -9.45 -6.51
CA LEU A 188 9.44 -8.99 -6.60
C LEU A 188 10.03 -9.28 -7.99
N LEU A 189 9.75 -10.47 -8.54
CA LEU A 189 10.21 -10.84 -9.88
C LEU A 189 9.55 -10.01 -10.96
N LEU A 190 8.26 -9.69 -10.83
CA LEU A 190 7.55 -8.80 -11.75
C LEU A 190 8.11 -7.37 -11.69
N LEU A 191 8.34 -6.82 -10.49
CA LEU A 191 8.98 -5.51 -10.33
C LEU A 191 10.38 -5.50 -10.95
N LEU A 192 11.17 -6.54 -10.73
CA LEU A 192 12.49 -6.68 -11.33
C LEU A 192 12.41 -6.75 -12.86
N ALA A 193 11.52 -7.59 -13.39
CA ALA A 193 11.36 -7.76 -14.83
C ALA A 193 10.95 -6.47 -15.54
N VAL A 194 9.94 -5.77 -15.01
CA VAL A 194 9.50 -4.47 -15.55
C VAL A 194 10.63 -3.45 -15.52
N SER A 195 11.36 -3.34 -14.41
CA SER A 195 12.45 -2.37 -14.26
C SER A 195 13.66 -2.71 -15.14
N ALA A 196 14.05 -3.97 -15.21
CA ALA A 196 15.18 -4.42 -16.02
C ALA A 196 14.89 -4.26 -17.53
N THR A 197 13.71 -4.70 -17.98
CA THR A 197 13.30 -4.54 -19.39
C THR A 197 13.15 -3.07 -19.78
N GLY A 198 12.65 -2.22 -18.87
CA GLY A 198 12.60 -0.77 -19.08
C GLY A 198 13.99 -0.13 -19.26
N LEU A 199 14.97 -0.51 -18.44
CA LEU A 199 16.39 -0.08 -18.63
C LEU A 199 16.99 -0.63 -19.91
N MET A 200 16.69 -1.87 -20.29
CA MET A 200 17.16 -2.46 -21.53
C MET A 200 16.67 -1.69 -22.77
N LEU A 201 15.45 -1.11 -22.74
CA LEU A 201 14.99 -0.22 -23.81
C LEU A 201 15.89 1.01 -23.96
N THR A 202 16.30 1.61 -22.83
CA THR A 202 17.22 2.75 -22.85
C THR A 202 18.60 2.34 -23.38
N VAL A 203 19.12 1.18 -22.97
CA VAL A 203 20.40 0.65 -23.47
C VAL A 203 20.32 0.37 -24.97
N SER A 204 19.23 -0.27 -25.45
CA SER A 204 19.03 -0.53 -26.87
C SER A 204 19.08 0.76 -27.69
N MET A 205 18.40 1.82 -27.24
CA MET A 205 18.37 3.10 -27.97
C MET A 205 19.72 3.84 -27.94
N HIS A 206 20.44 3.85 -26.81
CA HIS A 206 21.63 4.69 -26.68
C HIS A 206 22.94 3.96 -26.95
N ALA A 207 23.04 2.66 -26.64
CA ALA A 207 24.26 1.87 -26.79
C ALA A 207 24.25 0.92 -27.99
N LEU A 208 23.07 0.38 -28.35
CA LEU A 208 22.90 -0.60 -29.44
C LEU A 208 22.24 0.02 -30.69
N HIS A 209 22.17 1.33 -30.78
CA HIS A 209 21.60 2.05 -31.95
C HIS A 209 20.21 1.54 -32.39
N GLY A 210 19.40 1.05 -31.45
CA GLY A 210 18.07 0.52 -31.69
C GLY A 210 18.01 -0.98 -32.03
N GLU A 211 19.13 -1.67 -32.03
CA GLU A 211 19.14 -3.13 -32.22
C GLU A 211 18.34 -3.83 -31.11
N GLY A 212 17.50 -4.79 -31.50
CA GLY A 212 16.65 -5.56 -30.59
C GLY A 212 15.51 -4.78 -29.92
N TYR A 213 15.32 -3.47 -30.25
CA TYR A 213 14.34 -2.61 -29.59
C TYR A 213 12.91 -3.18 -29.64
N VAL A 214 12.48 -3.70 -30.79
CA VAL A 214 11.13 -4.27 -30.95
C VAL A 214 10.92 -5.46 -30.03
N VAL A 215 11.90 -6.39 -29.97
CA VAL A 215 11.80 -7.58 -29.11
C VAL A 215 11.78 -7.17 -27.63
N ILE A 216 12.67 -6.28 -27.23
CA ILE A 216 12.74 -5.78 -25.84
C ILE A 216 11.45 -5.05 -25.47
N SER A 217 10.86 -4.26 -26.38
CA SER A 217 9.61 -3.55 -26.13
C SER A 217 8.41 -4.50 -25.96
N LEU A 218 8.36 -5.58 -26.72
CA LEU A 218 7.34 -6.62 -26.54
C LEU A 218 7.50 -7.35 -25.21
N ILE A 219 8.72 -7.71 -24.84
CA ILE A 219 8.99 -8.33 -23.53
C ILE A 219 8.60 -7.36 -22.40
N HIS A 220 8.96 -6.08 -22.50
CA HIS A 220 8.57 -5.07 -21.55
C HIS A 220 7.05 -4.92 -21.45
N ALA A 221 6.36 -4.90 -22.58
CA ALA A 221 4.89 -4.84 -22.64
C ALA A 221 4.27 -6.02 -21.87
N VAL A 222 4.72 -7.24 -22.14
CA VAL A 222 4.22 -8.44 -21.46
C VAL A 222 4.47 -8.37 -19.94
N THR A 223 5.65 -7.92 -19.51
CA THR A 223 5.95 -7.81 -18.08
C THR A 223 5.10 -6.75 -17.37
N VAL A 224 4.84 -5.60 -18.03
CA VAL A 224 3.96 -4.55 -17.48
C VAL A 224 2.52 -5.03 -17.40
N ILE A 225 2.00 -5.68 -18.45
CA ILE A 225 0.63 -6.22 -18.46
C ILE A 225 0.49 -7.28 -17.37
N ALA A 226 1.43 -8.22 -17.25
CA ALA A 226 1.44 -9.21 -16.17
C ALA A 226 1.44 -8.56 -14.77
N MET A 227 2.21 -7.48 -14.59
CA MET A 227 2.23 -6.70 -13.37
C MET A 227 0.86 -6.06 -13.09
N LEU A 228 0.24 -5.40 -14.08
CA LEU A 228 -1.08 -4.78 -13.94
C LEU A 228 -2.15 -5.81 -13.54
N LEU A 229 -2.15 -6.98 -14.19
CA LEU A 229 -3.07 -8.06 -13.87
C LEU A 229 -2.83 -8.66 -12.48
N TYR A 230 -1.57 -8.68 -12.01
CA TYR A 230 -1.21 -9.22 -10.70
C TYR A 230 -1.57 -8.27 -9.53
N VAL A 231 -1.50 -6.95 -9.72
CA VAL A 231 -1.70 -5.93 -8.67
C VAL A 231 -2.96 -6.16 -7.82
N PRO A 232 -4.16 -6.40 -8.38
CA PRO A 232 -5.37 -6.57 -7.58
C PRO A 232 -5.39 -7.87 -6.76
N PHE A 233 -4.64 -8.90 -7.13
CA PHE A 233 -4.70 -10.21 -6.49
C PHE A 233 -3.56 -10.46 -5.49
N GLY A 234 -2.42 -9.83 -5.71
CA GLY A 234 -1.21 -10.05 -4.93
C GLY A 234 -1.03 -9.15 -3.70
N LYS A 235 0.16 -9.23 -3.11
CA LYS A 235 0.56 -8.36 -1.99
C LYS A 235 0.66 -6.88 -2.36
N LEU A 236 0.82 -6.55 -3.64
CA LEU A 236 0.87 -5.15 -4.11
C LEU A 236 -0.44 -4.39 -3.85
N PHE A 237 -1.55 -5.09 -3.69
CA PHE A 237 -2.82 -4.49 -3.27
C PHE A 237 -2.72 -3.69 -1.97
N HIS A 238 -1.73 -3.98 -1.11
CA HIS A 238 -1.52 -3.20 0.12
C HIS A 238 -1.27 -1.71 -0.12
N ILE A 239 -0.83 -1.31 -1.33
CA ILE A 239 -0.66 0.10 -1.71
C ILE A 239 -1.98 0.86 -1.56
N PHE A 240 -3.09 0.25 -1.99
CA PHE A 240 -4.44 0.84 -1.86
C PHE A 240 -4.98 0.79 -0.42
N GLN A 241 -4.53 -0.16 0.40
CA GLN A 241 -4.96 -0.30 1.79
C GLN A 241 -4.26 0.71 2.73
N ARG A 242 -3.05 1.14 2.38
CA ARG A 242 -2.25 2.04 3.22
C ARG A 242 -2.90 3.38 3.55
N PRO A 243 -3.61 4.08 2.64
CA PRO A 243 -4.29 5.33 2.96
C PRO A 243 -5.27 5.21 4.13
N LEU A 244 -5.89 4.05 4.35
CA LEU A 244 -6.79 3.84 5.50
C LEU A 244 -6.07 3.98 6.86
N HIS A 245 -4.77 3.75 6.93
CA HIS A 245 -4.00 3.94 8.16
C HIS A 245 -4.02 5.39 8.67
N LEU A 246 -4.30 6.37 7.82
CA LEU A 246 -4.50 7.76 8.25
C LEU A 246 -5.75 7.84 9.15
N GLY A 247 -6.85 7.22 8.77
CA GLY A 247 -8.07 7.13 9.58
C GLY A 247 -7.84 6.37 10.89
N VAL A 248 -7.05 5.29 10.86
CA VAL A 248 -6.67 4.54 12.07
C VAL A 248 -5.84 5.42 13.02
N THR A 249 -4.99 6.32 12.51
CA THR A 249 -4.21 7.24 13.35
C THR A 249 -5.13 8.21 14.11
N LEU A 250 -6.12 8.80 13.41
CA LEU A 250 -7.12 9.65 14.04
C LEU A 250 -7.95 8.88 15.08
N TYR A 251 -8.38 7.67 14.74
CA TYR A 251 -9.10 6.80 15.66
C TYR A 251 -8.32 6.53 16.95
N LYS A 252 -7.04 6.17 16.84
CA LYS A 252 -6.17 5.91 17.99
C LYS A 252 -6.01 7.14 18.89
N GLN A 253 -5.84 8.32 18.29
CA GLN A 253 -5.73 9.58 19.04
C GLN A 253 -7.04 9.92 19.77
N ALA A 254 -8.17 9.81 19.08
CA ALA A 254 -9.48 10.07 19.67
C ALA A 254 -9.78 9.08 20.82
N ASN A 255 -9.42 7.80 20.62
CA ASN A 255 -9.60 6.78 21.66
C ASN A 255 -8.68 7.01 22.88
N ALA A 256 -7.46 7.49 22.69
CA ALA A 256 -6.54 7.82 23.78
C ALA A 256 -6.98 9.05 24.58
N ALA A 257 -7.71 9.98 23.95
CA ALA A 257 -8.28 11.16 24.60
C ALA A 257 -9.66 10.90 25.24
N ALA A 258 -10.30 9.78 24.94
CA ALA A 258 -11.60 9.40 25.50
C ALA A 258 -11.45 8.85 26.93
N PRO A 259 -12.50 8.93 27.77
CA PRO A 259 -12.52 8.26 29.08
C PRO A 259 -12.18 6.77 28.94
N PRO A 260 -11.40 6.18 29.87
CA PRO A 260 -11.10 4.76 29.83
C PRO A 260 -12.34 3.93 30.15
N ALA A 261 -12.48 2.79 29.52
CA ALA A 261 -13.40 1.75 29.91
C ALA A 261 -12.93 1.13 31.22
N VAL A 262 -13.82 1.04 32.20
CA VAL A 262 -13.55 0.52 33.53
C VAL A 262 -13.86 -0.98 33.58
N CYS A 263 -12.96 -1.76 34.15
CA CYS A 263 -13.16 -3.19 34.31
C CYS A 263 -14.26 -3.50 35.33
N SER A 264 -15.26 -4.30 34.92
CA SER A 264 -16.38 -4.69 35.81
C SER A 264 -15.96 -5.58 36.99
N LEU A 265 -14.72 -6.14 37.01
CA LEU A 265 -14.24 -6.99 38.08
C LEU A 265 -13.27 -6.30 39.06
N CYS A 266 -12.37 -5.46 38.56
CA CYS A 266 -11.34 -4.83 39.42
C CYS A 266 -11.44 -3.31 39.46
N GLY A 267 -12.33 -2.68 38.70
CA GLY A 267 -12.47 -1.23 38.70
C GLY A 267 -11.37 -0.45 37.97
N GLU A 268 -10.37 -1.14 37.40
CA GLU A 268 -9.22 -0.50 36.72
C GLU A 268 -9.56 -0.10 35.29
N GLY A 269 -9.13 1.09 34.88
CA GLY A 269 -9.24 1.52 33.49
C GLY A 269 -8.24 0.75 32.59
N PHE A 270 -8.67 0.21 31.44
CA PHE A 270 -7.81 -0.68 30.64
C PHE A 270 -7.75 -0.37 29.14
N ALA A 271 -8.73 0.32 28.58
CA ALA A 271 -8.80 0.70 27.17
C ALA A 271 -9.69 1.93 27.01
N GLY A 272 -9.67 2.61 25.88
CA GLY A 272 -10.64 3.68 25.61
C GLY A 272 -12.05 3.13 25.45
N ALA A 273 -13.03 3.79 26.04
CA ALA A 273 -14.44 3.35 26.03
C ALA A 273 -14.98 3.20 24.60
N MET A 274 -14.65 4.15 23.70
CA MET A 274 -15.03 4.09 22.29
C MET A 274 -14.56 2.79 21.60
N HIS A 275 -13.32 2.37 21.88
CA HIS A 275 -12.77 1.14 21.29
C HIS A 275 -13.49 -0.13 21.79
N VAL A 276 -13.82 -0.17 23.08
CA VAL A 276 -14.55 -1.30 23.68
C VAL A 276 -15.94 -1.43 23.07
N GLU A 277 -16.67 -0.33 22.91
CA GLU A 277 -18.01 -0.34 22.31
C GLU A 277 -17.98 -0.69 20.81
N ASP A 278 -17.05 -0.11 20.05
CA ASP A 278 -16.86 -0.46 18.64
C ASP A 278 -16.50 -1.95 18.46
N LEU A 279 -15.68 -2.51 19.36
CA LEU A 279 -15.31 -3.92 19.33
C LEU A 279 -16.49 -4.84 19.65
N LYS A 280 -17.36 -4.47 20.61
CA LYS A 280 -18.62 -5.22 20.89
C LYS A 280 -19.51 -5.28 19.66
N GLY A 281 -19.68 -4.14 18.96
CA GLY A 281 -20.45 -4.09 17.72
C GLY A 281 -19.86 -5.00 16.64
N VAL A 282 -18.53 -4.98 16.45
CA VAL A 282 -17.84 -5.85 15.49
C VAL A 282 -18.03 -7.32 15.84
N LEU A 283 -17.90 -7.70 17.12
CA LEU A 283 -18.08 -9.08 17.57
C LEU A 283 -19.48 -9.59 17.26
N ALA A 284 -20.52 -8.79 17.56
CA ALA A 284 -21.89 -9.15 17.25
C ALA A 284 -22.11 -9.36 15.73
N GLU A 285 -21.54 -8.51 14.88
CA GLU A 285 -21.65 -8.63 13.41
C GLU A 285 -20.95 -9.86 12.84
N VAL A 286 -19.87 -10.35 13.47
CA VAL A 286 -19.19 -11.59 13.05
C VAL A 286 -19.77 -12.84 13.74
N GLY A 287 -20.91 -12.72 14.42
CA GLY A 287 -21.59 -13.84 15.05
C GLY A 287 -20.96 -14.30 16.38
N LEU A 288 -20.06 -13.51 16.96
CA LEU A 288 -19.45 -13.80 18.25
C LEU A 288 -20.20 -13.08 19.37
N ASP A 289 -21.22 -13.72 19.94
CA ASP A 289 -21.93 -13.19 21.10
C ASP A 289 -21.20 -13.57 22.39
N TRP A 290 -20.42 -12.62 22.91
CA TRP A 290 -19.65 -12.79 24.13
C TRP A 290 -20.35 -12.17 25.34
N ARG A 291 -21.69 -12.23 25.37
CA ARG A 291 -22.48 -11.91 26.53
C ARG A 291 -22.25 -12.98 27.60
N LEU A 292 -22.08 -12.54 28.83
CA LEU A 292 -21.87 -13.42 29.98
C LEU A 292 -23.13 -13.52 30.81
N ARG A 293 -23.39 -14.69 31.39
CA ARG A 293 -24.44 -14.86 32.41
C ARG A 293 -23.83 -14.44 33.75
N GLY A 294 -24.48 -13.49 34.47
CA GLY A 294 -24.02 -13.03 35.79
C GLY A 294 -23.81 -11.52 35.87
N PRO A 295 -23.04 -11.04 36.86
CA PRO A 295 -22.89 -9.61 37.15
C PRO A 295 -22.12 -8.83 36.05
N VAL A 296 -21.38 -9.52 35.19
CA VAL A 296 -20.63 -8.94 34.09
C VAL A 296 -21.40 -9.20 32.79
N ALA A 297 -22.02 -8.19 32.24
CA ALA A 297 -22.88 -8.34 31.06
C ALA A 297 -22.14 -8.78 29.78
N HIS A 298 -20.86 -8.41 29.60
CA HIS A 298 -20.11 -8.71 28.37
C HIS A 298 -18.62 -8.91 28.67
N TYR A 299 -18.01 -9.93 28.02
CA TYR A 299 -16.60 -10.26 28.20
C TYR A 299 -15.65 -9.09 27.90
N MET A 300 -16.02 -8.20 26.98
CA MET A 300 -15.23 -7.01 26.66
C MET A 300 -15.20 -5.95 27.76
N HIS A 301 -16.05 -6.03 28.78
CA HIS A 301 -16.00 -5.17 29.95
C HIS A 301 -15.01 -5.65 31.04
N VAL A 302 -14.31 -6.76 30.78
CA VAL A 302 -13.30 -7.30 31.69
C VAL A 302 -11.90 -6.98 31.14
N CYS A 303 -11.01 -6.44 31.97
CA CYS A 303 -9.64 -6.12 31.55
C CYS A 303 -8.83 -7.40 31.21
N PRO A 304 -7.77 -7.31 30.40
CA PRO A 304 -6.97 -8.47 29.98
C PRO A 304 -6.38 -9.27 31.17
N ARG A 305 -6.05 -8.59 32.28
CA ARG A 305 -5.54 -9.22 33.50
C ARG A 305 -6.62 -10.11 34.14
N CYS A 306 -7.81 -9.57 34.33
CA CYS A 306 -8.92 -10.31 34.93
C CYS A 306 -9.42 -11.45 34.03
N ARG A 307 -9.39 -11.28 32.70
CA ARG A 307 -9.71 -12.36 31.74
C ARG A 307 -8.76 -13.53 31.91
N ARG A 308 -7.45 -13.29 31.94
CA ARG A 308 -6.46 -14.37 32.15
C ARG A 308 -6.65 -15.06 33.48
N ARG A 309 -6.93 -14.31 34.56
CA ARG A 309 -7.21 -14.87 35.89
C ARG A 309 -8.43 -15.80 35.85
N GLN A 310 -9.53 -15.38 35.20
CA GLN A 310 -10.74 -16.20 35.11
C GLN A 310 -10.51 -17.47 34.29
N VAL A 311 -9.82 -17.38 33.14
CA VAL A 311 -9.45 -18.55 32.36
C VAL A 311 -8.62 -19.52 33.19
N GLY A 312 -7.63 -19.02 33.98
CA GLY A 312 -6.84 -19.87 34.87
C GLY A 312 -7.67 -20.56 35.95
N ILE A 313 -8.66 -19.85 36.54
CA ILE A 313 -9.58 -20.44 37.53
C ILE A 313 -10.45 -21.55 36.88
N TRP A 314 -11.00 -21.30 35.70
CA TRP A 314 -11.83 -22.30 35.00
C TRP A 314 -11.03 -23.56 34.61
N HIS A 315 -9.79 -23.38 34.13
CA HIS A 315 -8.90 -24.50 33.85
C HIS A 315 -8.59 -25.30 35.11
N GLY A 316 -8.28 -24.65 36.24
CA GLY A 316 -8.05 -25.33 37.52
C GLY A 316 -9.27 -26.11 38.02
N GLN A 317 -10.47 -25.53 37.90
CA GLN A 317 -11.73 -26.21 38.27
C GLN A 317 -12.02 -27.40 37.37
N ALA A 318 -11.79 -27.27 36.05
CA ALA A 318 -11.99 -28.40 35.11
C ALA A 318 -11.04 -29.55 35.41
N MET A 319 -9.78 -29.30 35.74
CA MET A 319 -8.81 -30.33 36.12
C MET A 319 -9.17 -31.02 37.43
N MET A 320 -9.64 -30.27 38.44
CA MET A 320 -10.09 -30.84 39.72
C MET A 320 -11.38 -31.65 39.59
N GLY A 321 -12.30 -31.22 38.69
CA GLY A 321 -13.51 -31.97 38.36
C GLY A 321 -13.22 -33.30 37.66
N GLN A 322 -12.25 -33.33 36.77
CA GLN A 322 -11.80 -34.59 36.11
C GLN A 322 -11.11 -35.53 37.10
N ALA A 323 -10.31 -35.02 38.04
CA ALA A 323 -9.66 -35.82 39.05
C ALA A 323 -10.67 -36.51 40.01
N LYS A 324 -11.84 -35.92 40.26
CA LYS A 324 -12.93 -36.52 41.03
C LYS A 324 -13.71 -37.57 40.27
N SER A 325 -13.79 -37.52 38.94
CA SER A 325 -14.51 -38.48 38.12
C SER A 325 -13.70 -39.74 37.76
N THR A 326 -12.39 -39.74 37.99
CA THR A 326 -11.49 -40.90 37.74
C THR A 326 -11.11 -41.64 39.01
N GLY A 327 -11.69 -41.29 40.16
CA GLY A 327 -11.42 -41.88 41.49
C GLY A 327 -12.56 -42.69 42.10
N ASP A 328 -13.61 -43.06 41.27
CA ASP A 328 -14.69 -43.98 41.67
C ASP A 328 -14.58 -45.30 40.91
#